data_56a1e0ae4c759bb652d721e1c2227e8c
#
_entry.id   56a1e0ae4c759bb652d721e1c2227e8c
#
_cell.length_a   1.000
_cell.length_b   1.000
_cell.length_c   1.000
_cell.angle_alpha   90.00
_cell.angle_beta   90.00
_cell.angle_gamma   90.00
#
_symmetry.space_group_name_H-M   'P 1'
#
loop_
_entity.id
_entity.type
_entity.pdbx_description
1 polymer ?
#
loop_
_entity_poly.entity_id
_entity_poly.type
_entity_poly.pdbx_seq_one_letter_code
_entity_poly.pdbx_strand_id
1 'polypeptide(L)'
;MRRTFAHARRTVRSLASSAGESGGSSRRAGGVVLFGGMVATTLYLGTWQTRRYFWKTQLIEEREASLRRAPAALPSTSGPGTAAAVAEANAFRLLTVRGMLDHDREVKVGPRSPPKHTAAHDDPLCEKNGFCIVTPLRRTGGAQQGERVLVHRGWVPKSALDAGKLDRPTGEVELSVVVLASEEQGRFTPDNEVASGHFFWLDTAALAQRAGIADGGVLVQTVGDGASNWKQQVWPLAKPVAALTDFYVTREKHAGYAATWYSLAFAGALMSVRLLR
;
A
#
# COMPACT_ATOMS: atom_id res chain seq x y z
N MET A 1 -86.08 -27.38 -14.31
CA MET A 1 -84.96 -26.42 -14.38
C MET A 1 -84.11 -26.30 -13.11
N ARG A 2 -83.63 -27.39 -12.50
CA ARG A 2 -82.82 -27.38 -11.27
C ARG A 2 -81.56 -28.30 -11.28
N ARG A 3 -81.15 -28.84 -12.44
CA ARG A 3 -79.97 -29.75 -12.53
C ARG A 3 -78.75 -29.21 -13.25
N THR A 4 -78.81 -28.03 -13.84
CA THR A 4 -77.70 -27.43 -14.65
C THR A 4 -76.75 -26.51 -13.85
N PHE A 5 -77.09 -26.08 -12.65
CA PHE A 5 -76.22 -25.18 -11.84
C PHE A 5 -75.21 -25.88 -10.92
N ALA A 6 -75.37 -27.20 -10.71
CA ALA A 6 -74.47 -27.96 -9.82
C ALA A 6 -73.12 -28.34 -10.50
N HIS A 7 -73.09 -28.49 -11.83
CA HIS A 7 -71.93 -28.93 -12.56
C HIS A 7 -70.90 -27.72 -12.79
N ALA A 8 -71.43 -26.52 -12.96
CA ALA A 8 -70.55 -25.33 -13.18
C ALA A 8 -69.75 -24.94 -11.95
N ARG A 9 -70.30 -25.15 -10.73
CA ARG A 9 -69.54 -24.81 -9.49
C ARG A 9 -68.45 -25.84 -9.16
N ARG A 10 -68.50 -27.06 -9.64
CA ARG A 10 -67.47 -28.10 -9.41
C ARG A 10 -66.24 -27.89 -10.30
N THR A 11 -66.44 -27.43 -11.55
CA THR A 11 -65.38 -27.20 -12.52
C THR A 11 -64.55 -25.95 -12.17
N VAL A 12 -65.18 -24.88 -11.68
CA VAL A 12 -64.47 -23.66 -11.26
C VAL A 12 -63.65 -23.87 -9.99
N ARG A 13 -64.10 -24.76 -9.08
CA ARG A 13 -63.35 -25.08 -7.86
C ARG A 13 -62.13 -25.98 -8.12
N SER A 14 -62.14 -26.79 -9.17
CA SER A 14 -61.01 -27.60 -9.60
C SER A 14 -59.93 -26.80 -10.31
N LEU A 15 -60.32 -25.77 -11.09
CA LEU A 15 -59.37 -24.90 -11.77
C LEU A 15 -58.69 -23.91 -10.81
N ALA A 16 -59.35 -23.46 -9.72
CA ALA A 16 -58.76 -22.60 -8.71
C ALA A 16 -57.79 -23.36 -7.79
N SER A 17 -57.93 -24.68 -7.60
CA SER A 17 -57.01 -25.50 -6.81
C SER A 17 -55.70 -25.80 -7.53
N SER A 18 -55.72 -25.96 -8.85
CA SER A 18 -54.50 -26.25 -9.63
C SER A 18 -53.62 -25.03 -9.88
N ALA A 19 -54.17 -23.80 -9.81
CA ALA A 19 -53.41 -22.57 -9.96
C ALA A 19 -52.66 -22.17 -8.66
N GLY A 20 -53.05 -22.67 -7.51
CA GLY A 20 -52.40 -22.37 -6.20
C GLY A 20 -51.15 -23.19 -5.92
N GLU A 21 -51.03 -24.42 -6.45
CA GLU A 21 -49.90 -25.30 -6.13
C GLU A 21 -48.63 -25.00 -6.98
N SER A 22 -48.78 -24.55 -8.21
CA SER A 22 -47.64 -24.21 -9.08
C SER A 22 -46.93 -22.93 -8.64
N GLY A 23 -47.64 -21.97 -8.05
CA GLY A 23 -47.05 -20.69 -7.57
C GLY A 23 -46.21 -20.84 -6.30
N GLY A 24 -46.52 -21.82 -5.45
CA GLY A 24 -45.81 -22.10 -4.20
C GLY A 24 -44.43 -22.73 -4.41
N SER A 25 -44.35 -23.67 -5.36
CA SER A 25 -43.11 -24.37 -5.71
C SER A 25 -42.09 -23.43 -6.39
N SER A 26 -42.54 -22.58 -7.31
CA SER A 26 -41.67 -21.60 -7.99
C SER A 26 -41.12 -20.52 -7.03
N ARG A 27 -41.94 -20.06 -6.08
CA ARG A 27 -41.49 -19.07 -5.06
C ARG A 27 -40.48 -19.66 -4.07
N ARG A 28 -40.67 -20.94 -3.66
CA ARG A 28 -39.72 -21.66 -2.81
C ARG A 28 -38.40 -21.90 -3.53
N ALA A 29 -38.42 -22.34 -4.79
CA ALA A 29 -37.24 -22.53 -5.61
C ALA A 29 -36.44 -21.19 -5.78
N GLY A 30 -37.14 -20.10 -6.06
CA GLY A 30 -36.52 -18.76 -6.13
C GLY A 30 -35.87 -18.33 -4.81
N GLY A 31 -36.54 -18.61 -3.67
CA GLY A 31 -35.99 -18.35 -2.34
C GLY A 31 -34.70 -19.15 -2.06
N VAL A 32 -34.69 -20.45 -2.39
CA VAL A 32 -33.49 -21.31 -2.23
C VAL A 32 -32.31 -20.79 -3.04
N VAL A 33 -32.54 -20.43 -4.30
CA VAL A 33 -31.49 -19.89 -5.17
C VAL A 33 -30.93 -18.56 -4.64
N LEU A 34 -31.80 -17.66 -4.20
CA LEU A 34 -31.41 -16.38 -3.68
C LEU A 34 -30.62 -16.52 -2.36
N PHE A 35 -31.16 -17.19 -1.37
CA PHE A 35 -30.50 -17.34 -0.08
C PHE A 35 -29.29 -18.27 -0.15
N GLY A 36 -29.34 -19.35 -0.93
CA GLY A 36 -28.18 -20.20 -1.17
C GLY A 36 -27.04 -19.47 -1.88
N GLY A 37 -27.37 -18.66 -2.89
CA GLY A 37 -26.42 -17.79 -3.56
C GLY A 37 -25.78 -16.77 -2.62
N MET A 38 -26.57 -16.16 -1.75
CA MET A 38 -26.06 -15.20 -0.74
C MET A 38 -25.12 -15.89 0.26
N VAL A 39 -25.48 -17.06 0.78
CA VAL A 39 -24.62 -17.84 1.69
C VAL A 39 -23.34 -18.27 0.98
N ALA A 40 -23.40 -18.75 -0.25
CA ALA A 40 -22.24 -19.13 -1.03
C ALA A 40 -21.29 -17.93 -1.26
N THR A 41 -21.85 -16.78 -1.60
CA THR A 41 -21.08 -15.54 -1.81
C THR A 41 -20.39 -15.08 -0.53
N THR A 42 -21.09 -15.09 0.61
CA THR A 42 -20.51 -14.67 1.90
C THR A 42 -19.44 -15.65 2.38
N LEU A 43 -19.61 -16.96 2.17
CA LEU A 43 -18.56 -17.96 2.43
C LEU A 43 -17.33 -17.75 1.54
N TYR A 44 -17.53 -17.49 0.25
CA TYR A 44 -16.43 -17.18 -0.67
C TYR A 44 -15.65 -15.96 -0.22
N LEU A 45 -16.34 -14.86 0.13
CA LEU A 45 -15.71 -13.62 0.60
C LEU A 45 -14.96 -13.84 1.94
N GLY A 46 -15.53 -14.60 2.86
CA GLY A 46 -14.87 -15.00 4.10
C GLY A 46 -13.58 -15.78 3.85
N THR A 47 -13.64 -16.77 2.96
CA THR A 47 -12.46 -17.57 2.56
C THR A 47 -11.41 -16.72 1.85
N TRP A 48 -11.81 -15.80 0.97
CA TRP A 48 -10.89 -14.87 0.32
C TRP A 48 -10.19 -13.97 1.32
N GLN A 49 -10.90 -13.41 2.31
CA GLN A 49 -10.31 -12.59 3.37
C GLN A 49 -9.33 -13.38 4.24
N THR A 50 -9.66 -14.64 4.54
CA THR A 50 -8.78 -15.54 5.30
C THR A 50 -7.48 -15.83 4.54
N ARG A 51 -7.56 -16.14 3.25
CA ARG A 51 -6.37 -16.30 2.38
C ARG A 51 -5.54 -15.03 2.33
N ARG A 52 -6.19 -13.86 2.26
CA ARG A 52 -5.52 -12.57 2.24
C ARG A 52 -4.82 -12.25 3.56
N TYR A 53 -5.41 -12.67 4.70
CA TYR A 53 -4.78 -12.59 6.02
C TYR A 53 -3.46 -13.38 6.06
N PHE A 54 -3.47 -14.66 5.68
CA PHE A 54 -2.27 -15.49 5.69
C PHE A 54 -1.20 -14.99 4.72
N TRP A 55 -1.58 -14.65 3.50
CA TRP A 55 -0.65 -14.07 2.54
C TRP A 55 0.04 -12.81 3.09
N LYS A 56 -0.71 -11.95 3.74
CA LYS A 56 -0.15 -10.72 4.32
C LYS A 56 0.74 -10.99 5.53
N THR A 57 0.41 -11.97 6.36
CA THR A 57 1.23 -12.40 7.47
C THR A 57 2.60 -12.88 6.97
N GLN A 58 2.61 -13.75 5.97
CA GLN A 58 3.84 -14.23 5.34
C GLN A 58 4.68 -13.07 4.77
N LEU A 59 4.03 -12.14 4.05
CA LEU A 59 4.73 -10.98 3.49
C LEU A 59 5.37 -10.08 4.55
N ILE A 60 4.72 -9.91 5.71
CA ILE A 60 5.28 -9.16 6.85
C ILE A 60 6.49 -9.90 7.42
N GLU A 61 6.37 -11.21 7.65
CA GLU A 61 7.45 -12.05 8.18
C GLU A 61 8.68 -12.04 7.28
N GLU A 62 8.50 -12.14 5.97
CA GLU A 62 9.58 -12.05 4.96
C GLU A 62 10.28 -10.68 5.02
N ARG A 63 9.53 -9.59 5.11
CA ARG A 63 10.09 -8.22 5.23
C ARG A 63 10.86 -8.05 6.54
N GLU A 64 10.29 -8.47 7.65
CA GLU A 64 10.96 -8.41 8.94
C GLU A 64 12.23 -9.27 8.98
N ALA A 65 12.18 -10.46 8.39
CA ALA A 65 13.36 -11.33 8.29
C ALA A 65 14.46 -10.66 7.44
N SER A 66 14.08 -9.96 6.36
CA SER A 66 15.03 -9.21 5.54
C SER A 66 15.64 -8.02 6.29
N LEU A 67 14.81 -7.27 7.03
CA LEU A 67 15.26 -6.13 7.85
C LEU A 67 16.16 -6.54 9.03
N ARG A 68 15.99 -7.75 9.56
CA ARG A 68 16.84 -8.31 10.67
C ARG A 68 18.21 -8.79 10.20
N ARG A 69 18.44 -8.95 8.89
CA ARG A 69 19.77 -9.32 8.37
C ARG A 69 20.78 -8.22 8.69
N ALA A 70 22.02 -8.62 8.93
CA ALA A 70 23.10 -7.65 9.12
C ALA A 70 23.16 -6.68 7.93
N PRO A 71 23.32 -5.37 8.18
CA PRO A 71 23.48 -4.39 7.14
C PRO A 71 24.66 -4.77 6.22
N ALA A 72 24.50 -4.57 4.93
CA ALA A 72 25.52 -4.82 3.94
C ALA A 72 25.82 -3.53 3.14
N ALA A 73 26.99 -3.42 2.56
CA ALA A 73 27.28 -2.30 1.65
C ALA A 73 26.34 -2.37 0.43
N LEU A 74 25.86 -1.21 -0.02
CA LEU A 74 25.07 -1.12 -1.25
C LEU A 74 25.95 -1.65 -2.41
N PRO A 75 25.48 -2.65 -3.20
CA PRO A 75 26.22 -3.14 -4.34
C PRO A 75 26.50 -2.06 -5.40
N SER A 76 27.29 -2.36 -6.43
CA SER A 76 27.42 -1.47 -7.59
C SER A 76 26.07 -1.26 -8.26
N THR A 77 25.81 -0.05 -8.68
CA THR A 77 24.56 0.37 -9.33
C THR A 77 24.77 0.75 -10.79
N SER A 78 26.03 0.67 -11.27
CA SER A 78 26.42 1.05 -12.63
C SER A 78 26.20 -0.08 -13.62
N GLY A 79 25.76 0.28 -14.81
CA GLY A 79 25.55 -0.62 -15.94
C GLY A 79 24.09 -0.91 -16.27
N PRO A 80 23.79 -1.30 -17.50
CA PRO A 80 22.44 -1.56 -17.97
C PRO A 80 21.74 -2.67 -17.17
N GLY A 81 20.53 -2.38 -16.67
CA GLY A 81 19.73 -3.35 -15.89
C GLY A 81 20.21 -3.60 -14.46
N THR A 82 21.38 -3.10 -14.07
CA THR A 82 21.94 -3.33 -12.72
C THR A 82 21.07 -2.71 -11.64
N ALA A 83 20.51 -1.53 -11.87
CA ALA A 83 19.62 -0.86 -10.92
C ALA A 83 18.40 -1.70 -10.52
N ALA A 84 17.72 -2.31 -11.50
CA ALA A 84 16.58 -3.18 -11.27
C ALA A 84 16.98 -4.46 -10.52
N ALA A 85 18.08 -5.09 -10.92
CA ALA A 85 18.60 -6.29 -10.26
C ALA A 85 19.01 -6.03 -8.81
N VAL A 86 19.64 -4.88 -8.52
CA VAL A 86 19.98 -4.46 -7.16
C VAL A 86 18.73 -4.24 -6.33
N ALA A 87 17.70 -3.61 -6.91
CA ALA A 87 16.43 -3.37 -6.22
C ALA A 87 15.72 -4.67 -5.87
N GLU A 88 15.66 -5.63 -6.79
CA GLU A 88 15.01 -6.93 -6.57
C GLU A 88 15.77 -7.76 -5.53
N ALA A 89 17.10 -7.89 -5.68
CA ALA A 89 17.93 -8.71 -4.80
C ALA A 89 18.03 -8.16 -3.36
N ASN A 90 17.79 -6.86 -3.15
CA ASN A 90 17.95 -6.20 -1.86
C ASN A 90 16.63 -5.59 -1.33
N ALA A 91 15.50 -6.09 -1.79
CA ALA A 91 14.19 -5.64 -1.30
C ALA A 91 14.11 -5.73 0.23
N PHE A 92 13.78 -4.63 0.89
CA PHE A 92 13.67 -4.51 2.36
C PHE A 92 14.94 -4.91 3.16
N ARG A 93 16.10 -4.99 2.53
CA ARG A 93 17.36 -5.21 3.24
C ARG A 93 17.95 -3.87 3.67
N LEU A 94 18.44 -3.81 4.92
CA LEU A 94 19.23 -2.67 5.38
C LEU A 94 20.59 -2.70 4.70
N LEU A 95 20.93 -1.61 4.06
CA LEU A 95 22.18 -1.38 3.36
C LEU A 95 22.87 -0.16 3.92
N THR A 96 24.18 -0.08 3.74
CA THR A 96 24.98 1.13 4.04
C THR A 96 25.51 1.71 2.75
N VAL A 97 25.45 3.03 2.66
CA VAL A 97 26.07 3.77 1.54
C VAL A 97 26.88 4.92 2.11
N ARG A 98 28.10 5.09 1.59
CA ARG A 98 29.00 6.17 1.97
C ARG A 98 29.28 7.05 0.77
N GLY A 99 29.29 8.37 0.99
CA GLY A 99 29.54 9.32 -0.09
C GLY A 99 29.28 10.76 0.29
N MET A 100 29.30 11.63 -0.71
CA MET A 100 29.05 13.05 -0.59
C MET A 100 27.71 13.39 -1.25
N LEU A 101 26.83 14.09 -0.52
CA LEU A 101 25.53 14.56 -1.03
C LEU A 101 25.74 15.77 -1.97
N ASP A 102 25.07 15.73 -3.12
CA ASP A 102 25.06 16.83 -4.10
C ASP A 102 23.79 17.67 -3.89
N HIS A 103 23.88 18.65 -3.01
CA HIS A 103 22.74 19.50 -2.64
C HIS A 103 22.30 20.45 -3.75
N ASP A 104 23.16 20.74 -4.74
CA ASP A 104 22.82 21.60 -5.87
C ASP A 104 21.82 20.93 -6.82
N ARG A 105 21.77 19.59 -6.76
CA ARG A 105 20.84 18.76 -7.56
C ARG A 105 19.74 18.14 -6.73
N GLU A 106 19.49 18.70 -5.55
CA GLU A 106 18.41 18.27 -4.67
C GLU A 106 17.04 18.50 -5.30
N VAL A 107 16.16 17.50 -5.21
CA VAL A 107 14.80 17.53 -5.75
C VAL A 107 13.79 17.41 -4.61
N LYS A 108 12.73 18.22 -4.68
CA LYS A 108 11.57 18.19 -3.77
C LYS A 108 10.43 17.46 -4.44
N VAL A 109 9.91 16.44 -3.78
CA VAL A 109 8.78 15.64 -4.30
C VAL A 109 7.58 15.84 -3.39
N GLY A 110 6.51 16.37 -3.91
CA GLY A 110 5.32 16.61 -3.09
C GLY A 110 4.20 17.36 -3.81
N PRO A 111 3.08 17.58 -3.08
CA PRO A 111 2.94 17.52 -1.62
C PRO A 111 2.90 16.09 -1.04
N ARG A 112 3.45 15.91 0.17
CA ARG A 112 3.51 14.63 0.88
C ARG A 112 3.18 14.81 2.37
N SER A 113 2.54 13.80 2.96
CA SER A 113 2.32 13.73 4.40
C SER A 113 3.53 13.18 5.14
N PRO A 114 3.70 13.48 6.47
CA PRO A 114 4.78 12.93 7.26
C PRO A 114 4.73 11.40 7.32
N PRO A 115 5.89 10.74 7.47
CA PRO A 115 5.98 9.30 7.59
C PRO A 115 5.23 8.81 8.84
N LYS A 116 4.53 7.69 8.73
CA LYS A 116 3.90 7.01 9.87
C LYS A 116 4.95 6.61 10.91
N HIS A 117 4.51 6.35 12.13
CA HIS A 117 5.38 6.05 13.29
C HIS A 117 6.44 7.12 13.57
N THR A 118 6.09 8.36 13.30
CA THR A 118 6.90 9.52 13.67
C THR A 118 6.07 10.46 14.51
N ALA A 119 6.70 11.16 15.45
CA ALA A 119 6.04 12.20 16.22
C ALA A 119 5.39 13.29 15.33
N ALA A 120 5.98 13.57 14.16
CA ALA A 120 5.39 14.49 13.17
C ALA A 120 4.07 13.97 12.57
N HIS A 121 3.92 12.66 12.43
CA HIS A 121 2.68 12.06 11.94
C HIS A 121 1.57 12.09 13.00
N ASP A 122 1.91 11.79 14.25
CA ASP A 122 0.96 11.56 15.32
C ASP A 122 0.54 12.89 16.01
N ASP A 123 1.41 13.90 16.03
CA ASP A 123 1.09 15.21 16.63
C ASP A 123 0.15 16.01 15.71
N PRO A 124 -1.08 16.35 16.17
CA PRO A 124 -2.02 17.16 15.40
C PRO A 124 -1.52 18.60 15.14
N LEU A 125 -0.56 19.10 15.91
CA LEU A 125 0.02 20.42 15.73
C LEU A 125 1.11 20.45 14.66
N CYS A 126 1.61 19.30 14.21
CA CYS A 126 2.54 19.24 13.12
C CYS A 126 1.83 19.47 11.78
N GLU A 127 2.39 20.36 10.97
CA GLU A 127 1.93 20.55 9.59
C GLU A 127 1.98 19.22 8.83
N LYS A 128 0.86 18.87 8.17
CA LYS A 128 0.76 17.60 7.43
C LYS A 128 1.12 17.75 5.95
N ASN A 129 1.31 18.97 5.49
CA ASN A 129 1.73 19.26 4.12
C ASN A 129 3.26 19.52 4.09
N GLY A 130 3.96 18.75 3.29
CA GLY A 130 5.41 18.86 3.18
C GLY A 130 5.92 18.18 1.91
N PHE A 131 7.22 17.95 1.89
CA PHE A 131 7.91 17.41 0.73
C PHE A 131 8.87 16.30 1.14
N CYS A 132 9.01 15.31 0.28
CA CYS A 132 10.14 14.38 0.35
C CYS A 132 11.35 15.00 -0.33
N ILE A 133 12.51 14.83 0.27
CA ILE A 133 13.76 15.37 -0.24
C ILE A 133 14.58 14.24 -0.85
N VAL A 134 14.89 14.36 -2.13
CA VAL A 134 15.75 13.43 -2.87
C VAL A 134 17.04 14.16 -3.26
N THR A 135 18.17 13.69 -2.77
CA THR A 135 19.48 14.27 -3.04
C THR A 135 20.38 13.22 -3.68
N PRO A 136 21.00 13.48 -4.83
CA PRO A 136 22.03 12.58 -5.38
C PRO A 136 23.20 12.46 -4.41
N LEU A 137 23.72 11.24 -4.24
CA LEU A 137 24.91 10.96 -3.46
C LEU A 137 25.97 10.38 -4.39
N ARG A 138 27.15 11.00 -4.42
CA ARG A 138 28.32 10.48 -5.11
C ARG A 138 29.08 9.59 -4.14
N ARG A 139 29.17 8.32 -4.42
CA ARG A 139 29.83 7.32 -3.58
C ARG A 139 31.32 7.58 -3.48
N THR A 140 31.85 7.33 -2.30
CA THR A 140 33.28 7.45 -1.98
C THR A 140 33.81 6.09 -1.52
N GLY A 141 35.06 5.82 -1.87
CA GLY A 141 35.77 4.59 -1.47
C GLY A 141 35.38 3.33 -2.23
N GLY A 142 36.31 2.38 -2.28
CA GLY A 142 36.15 1.07 -2.89
C GLY A 142 35.95 1.08 -4.40
N ALA A 143 35.47 -0.06 -4.93
CA ALA A 143 35.27 -0.26 -6.35
C ALA A 143 34.10 0.58 -6.92
N GLN A 144 33.23 1.11 -6.08
CA GLN A 144 32.07 1.91 -6.48
C GLN A 144 32.31 3.43 -6.40
N GLN A 145 33.58 3.85 -6.23
CA GLN A 145 33.92 5.27 -6.14
C GLN A 145 33.47 6.02 -7.39
N GLY A 146 32.77 7.13 -7.18
CA GLY A 146 32.23 7.98 -8.25
C GLY A 146 30.84 7.59 -8.75
N GLU A 147 30.35 6.40 -8.45
CA GLU A 147 28.94 6.04 -8.73
C GLU A 147 27.99 7.03 -8.05
N ARG A 148 26.86 7.29 -8.70
CA ARG A 148 25.81 8.14 -8.14
C ARG A 148 24.56 7.34 -7.85
N VAL A 149 23.97 7.57 -6.67
CA VAL A 149 22.70 6.99 -6.24
C VAL A 149 21.75 8.10 -5.81
N LEU A 150 20.46 7.91 -6.02
CA LEU A 150 19.44 8.83 -5.55
C LEU A 150 19.09 8.49 -4.09
N VAL A 151 19.24 9.44 -3.19
CA VAL A 151 18.92 9.24 -1.77
C VAL A 151 17.67 10.03 -1.40
N HIS A 152 16.57 9.33 -1.14
CA HIS A 152 15.41 9.90 -0.48
C HIS A 152 15.77 10.10 1.01
N ARG A 153 16.15 11.32 1.36
CA ARG A 153 16.66 11.66 2.70
C ARG A 153 15.57 11.66 3.77
N GLY A 154 14.34 11.91 3.39
CA GLY A 154 13.22 11.97 4.32
C GLY A 154 12.21 13.05 3.94
N TRP A 155 11.34 13.36 4.89
CA TRP A 155 10.25 14.30 4.74
C TRP A 155 10.53 15.62 5.53
N VAL A 156 10.06 16.74 4.99
CA VAL A 156 10.16 18.06 5.61
C VAL A 156 8.83 18.80 5.50
N PRO A 157 8.28 19.42 6.57
CA PRO A 157 7.09 20.24 6.45
C PRO A 157 7.39 21.49 5.61
N LYS A 158 6.37 21.97 4.90
CA LYS A 158 6.51 23.14 4.03
C LYS A 158 7.05 24.35 4.78
N SER A 159 6.55 24.61 5.98
CA SER A 159 6.99 25.72 6.82
C SER A 159 8.49 25.66 7.20
N ALA A 160 9.01 24.46 7.49
CA ALA A 160 10.43 24.30 7.80
C ALA A 160 11.30 24.45 6.54
N LEU A 161 10.81 23.99 5.39
CA LEU A 161 11.48 24.15 4.10
C LEU A 161 11.57 25.63 3.70
N ASP A 162 10.45 26.36 3.82
CA ASP A 162 10.37 27.79 3.51
C ASP A 162 11.25 28.63 4.46
N ALA A 163 11.42 28.18 5.71
CA ALA A 163 12.31 28.78 6.71
C ALA A 163 13.79 28.39 6.55
N GLY A 164 14.15 27.63 5.53
CA GLY A 164 15.53 27.20 5.28
C GLY A 164 16.10 26.21 6.30
N LYS A 165 15.25 25.52 7.07
CA LYS A 165 15.66 24.60 8.15
C LYS A 165 16.05 23.20 7.65
N LEU A 166 16.39 23.05 6.38
CA LEU A 166 16.83 21.79 5.83
C LEU A 166 18.32 21.59 6.11
N ASP A 167 18.65 20.48 6.78
CA ASP A 167 20.04 20.09 6.99
C ASP A 167 20.71 19.70 5.67
N ARG A 168 21.89 20.26 5.44
CA ARG A 168 22.74 20.01 4.27
C ARG A 168 24.16 19.71 4.71
N PRO A 169 24.39 18.47 5.21
CA PRO A 169 25.75 18.12 5.65
C PRO A 169 26.76 18.26 4.50
N THR A 170 27.86 18.90 4.77
CA THR A 170 29.01 19.05 3.87
C THR A 170 30.07 18.01 4.24
N GLY A 171 30.59 17.32 3.24
CA GLY A 171 31.57 16.26 3.45
C GLY A 171 31.00 14.85 3.27
N GLU A 172 31.79 13.85 3.68
CA GLU A 172 31.41 12.46 3.56
C GLU A 172 30.41 12.09 4.63
N VAL A 173 29.32 11.41 4.21
CA VAL A 173 28.30 10.85 5.09
C VAL A 173 28.22 9.35 4.91
N GLU A 174 27.87 8.64 5.98
CA GLU A 174 27.48 7.22 5.94
C GLU A 174 26.02 7.11 6.32
N LEU A 175 25.22 6.49 5.45
CA LEU A 175 23.76 6.42 5.59
C LEU A 175 23.30 4.96 5.64
N SER A 176 22.40 4.67 6.58
CA SER A 176 21.62 3.43 6.57
C SER A 176 20.42 3.60 5.65
N VAL A 177 20.27 2.73 4.68
CA VAL A 177 19.27 2.88 3.62
C VAL A 177 18.58 1.54 3.30
N VAL A 178 17.43 1.63 2.67
CA VAL A 178 16.77 0.52 1.96
C VAL A 178 16.57 0.93 0.51
N VAL A 179 16.59 -0.04 -0.40
CA VAL A 179 16.26 0.24 -1.80
C VAL A 179 14.76 0.50 -1.91
N LEU A 180 14.41 1.56 -2.61
CA LEU A 180 13.04 1.98 -2.84
C LEU A 180 12.68 1.74 -4.32
N ALA A 181 11.55 1.07 -4.56
CA ALA A 181 11.02 0.95 -5.90
C ALA A 181 10.45 2.30 -6.37
N SER A 182 10.51 2.54 -7.68
CA SER A 182 9.78 3.66 -8.29
C SER A 182 8.29 3.55 -7.95
N GLU A 183 7.66 4.68 -7.66
CA GLU A 183 6.20 4.72 -7.49
C GLU A 183 5.54 4.58 -8.87
N GLU A 184 4.30 4.14 -8.88
CA GLU A 184 3.43 4.24 -10.04
C GLU A 184 2.62 5.54 -9.94
N GLN A 185 2.46 6.23 -11.07
CA GLN A 185 1.65 7.44 -11.11
C GLN A 185 0.20 7.14 -10.76
N GLY A 186 -0.32 7.81 -9.75
CA GLY A 186 -1.73 7.71 -9.38
C GLY A 186 -2.64 8.33 -10.46
N ARG A 187 -3.85 7.81 -10.61
CA ARG A 187 -4.83 8.24 -11.64
C ARG A 187 -5.07 9.76 -11.69
N PHE A 188 -4.94 10.45 -10.57
CA PHE A 188 -5.17 11.89 -10.44
C PHE A 188 -3.90 12.66 -10.06
N THR A 189 -2.74 12.02 -10.11
CA THR A 189 -1.46 12.65 -9.82
C THR A 189 -0.96 13.34 -11.09
N PRO A 190 -0.57 14.62 -11.02
CA PRO A 190 0.02 15.31 -12.16
C PRO A 190 1.31 14.65 -12.64
N ASP A 191 1.67 14.91 -13.89
CA ASP A 191 2.94 14.49 -14.44
C ASP A 191 4.11 15.21 -13.75
N ASN A 192 5.24 14.52 -13.62
CA ASN A 192 6.48 15.14 -13.19
C ASN A 192 7.07 16.00 -14.29
N GLU A 193 7.46 17.22 -13.95
CA GLU A 193 8.09 18.15 -14.86
C GLU A 193 9.60 18.22 -14.60
N VAL A 194 10.37 17.39 -15.30
CA VAL A 194 11.83 17.28 -15.09
C VAL A 194 12.54 18.61 -15.32
N ALA A 195 12.12 19.38 -16.35
CA ALA A 195 12.75 20.64 -16.71
C ALA A 195 12.61 21.72 -15.63
N SER A 196 11.39 21.88 -15.09
CA SER A 196 11.09 22.86 -14.03
C SER A 196 11.47 22.36 -12.63
N GLY A 197 11.67 21.05 -12.47
CA GLY A 197 11.97 20.42 -11.19
C GLY A 197 10.74 20.20 -10.28
N HIS A 198 9.53 20.23 -10.85
CA HIS A 198 8.30 19.92 -10.14
C HIS A 198 8.03 18.42 -10.17
N PHE A 199 8.09 17.78 -9.01
CA PHE A 199 7.85 16.35 -8.85
C PHE A 199 6.72 16.10 -7.87
N PHE A 200 5.75 15.28 -8.30
CA PHE A 200 4.58 14.91 -7.51
C PHE A 200 4.65 13.46 -6.99
N TRP A 201 5.45 12.62 -7.62
CA TRP A 201 5.65 11.22 -7.27
C TRP A 201 7.08 10.78 -7.54
N LEU A 202 7.52 9.72 -6.85
CA LEU A 202 8.90 9.22 -6.89
C LEU A 202 9.12 8.37 -8.16
N ASP A 203 9.32 9.02 -9.27
CA ASP A 203 9.76 8.43 -10.52
C ASP A 203 11.29 8.37 -10.55
N THR A 204 11.83 7.18 -10.36
CA THR A 204 13.28 6.99 -10.31
C THR A 204 13.97 7.42 -11.60
N ALA A 205 13.36 7.17 -12.78
CA ALA A 205 13.95 7.55 -14.06
C ALA A 205 13.97 9.06 -14.26
N ALA A 206 12.86 9.74 -13.97
CA ALA A 206 12.77 11.20 -14.05
C ALA A 206 13.71 11.89 -13.05
N LEU A 207 13.81 11.35 -11.81
CA LEU A 207 14.74 11.84 -10.80
C LEU A 207 16.19 11.64 -11.21
N ALA A 208 16.54 10.48 -11.80
CA ALA A 208 17.88 10.20 -12.32
C ALA A 208 18.25 11.15 -13.47
N GLN A 209 17.32 11.38 -14.39
CA GLN A 209 17.49 12.35 -15.46
C GLN A 209 17.78 13.76 -14.92
N ARG A 210 17.01 14.22 -13.93
CA ARG A 210 17.21 15.52 -13.27
C ARG A 210 18.55 15.60 -12.56
N ALA A 211 18.99 14.50 -11.93
CA ALA A 211 20.26 14.39 -11.24
C ALA A 211 21.47 14.23 -12.19
N GLY A 212 21.25 14.01 -13.48
CA GLY A 212 22.31 13.74 -14.46
C GLY A 212 22.95 12.37 -14.25
N ILE A 213 22.15 11.35 -13.89
CA ILE A 213 22.56 9.96 -13.76
C ILE A 213 22.12 9.19 -15.03
N ALA A 214 23.10 8.72 -15.81
CA ALA A 214 22.84 8.18 -17.14
C ALA A 214 22.12 6.82 -17.16
N ASP A 215 22.37 5.96 -16.19
CA ASP A 215 21.93 4.55 -16.19
C ASP A 215 20.62 4.31 -15.41
N GLY A 216 19.73 5.30 -15.34
CA GLY A 216 18.45 5.19 -14.68
C GLY A 216 18.48 5.24 -13.13
N GLY A 217 19.65 5.09 -12.54
CA GLY A 217 19.92 5.24 -11.11
C GLY A 217 19.20 4.20 -10.22
N VAL A 218 19.64 4.10 -8.99
CA VAL A 218 18.94 3.40 -7.91
C VAL A 218 18.45 4.44 -6.92
N LEU A 219 17.18 4.34 -6.53
CA LEU A 219 16.61 5.16 -5.47
C LEU A 219 16.71 4.38 -4.15
N VAL A 220 17.38 4.95 -3.18
CA VAL A 220 17.45 4.43 -1.82
C VAL A 220 16.81 5.41 -0.84
N GLN A 221 16.21 4.89 0.22
CA GLN A 221 15.57 5.68 1.27
C GLN A 221 16.36 5.56 2.54
N THR A 222 16.71 6.69 3.16
CA THR A 222 17.32 6.70 4.49
C THR A 222 16.34 6.20 5.54
N VAL A 223 16.86 5.41 6.46
CA VAL A 223 16.12 4.83 7.57
C VAL A 223 16.63 5.40 8.88
N GLY A 224 15.69 5.83 9.72
CA GLY A 224 15.98 6.37 11.05
C GLY A 224 15.27 5.57 12.14
N ASP A 225 15.53 5.93 13.37
CA ASP A 225 14.89 5.36 14.56
C ASP A 225 13.44 5.84 14.77
N GLY A 226 12.99 6.84 13.98
CA GLY A 226 11.67 7.44 14.12
C GLY A 226 11.48 8.24 15.41
N ALA A 227 12.47 8.20 16.29
CA ALA A 227 12.44 8.97 17.51
C ALA A 227 12.68 10.44 17.17
N SER A 228 11.91 11.32 17.67
CA SER A 228 12.34 12.63 18.10
C SER A 228 11.18 13.62 18.17
N ASN A 229 11.30 14.51 19.09
CA ASN A 229 10.46 15.68 19.17
C ASN A 229 10.63 16.52 17.89
N TRP A 230 9.67 16.44 16.98
CA TRP A 230 9.71 17.16 15.69
C TRP A 230 9.92 18.68 15.84
N LYS A 231 9.65 19.25 17.03
CA LYS A 231 9.91 20.68 17.32
C LYS A 231 11.39 21.00 17.44
N GLN A 232 12.22 20.01 17.79
CA GLN A 232 13.68 20.14 17.88
C GLN A 232 14.39 19.39 16.75
N GLN A 233 13.62 18.95 15.74
CA GLN A 233 14.10 18.07 14.68
C GLN A 233 15.02 18.80 13.71
N VAL A 234 16.06 18.07 13.33
CA VAL A 234 16.84 18.36 12.13
C VAL A 234 16.11 17.75 10.93
N TRP A 235 15.79 18.55 9.94
CA TRP A 235 15.10 18.11 8.74
C TRP A 235 16.09 17.71 7.63
N PRO A 236 15.79 16.72 6.80
CA PRO A 236 14.54 15.99 6.66
C PRO A 236 14.42 14.84 7.64
N LEU A 237 13.16 14.48 7.96
CA LEU A 237 12.81 13.37 8.84
C LEU A 237 12.92 12.06 8.08
N ALA A 238 13.88 11.22 8.44
CA ALA A 238 14.03 9.89 7.88
C ALA A 238 12.84 8.98 8.26
N LYS A 239 12.52 8.02 7.39
CA LYS A 239 11.45 7.05 7.66
C LYS A 239 11.91 6.03 8.70
N PRO A 240 11.12 5.77 9.77
CA PRO A 240 11.49 4.74 10.74
C PRO A 240 11.42 3.34 10.15
N VAL A 241 12.27 2.44 10.64
CA VAL A 241 12.28 1.03 10.21
C VAL A 241 10.90 0.39 10.39
N ALA A 242 10.22 0.69 11.50
CA ALA A 242 8.87 0.19 11.79
C ALA A 242 7.85 0.52 10.68
N ALA A 243 7.99 1.68 10.03
CA ALA A 243 7.11 2.08 8.94
C ALA A 243 7.34 1.33 7.61
N LEU A 244 8.41 0.53 7.50
CA LEU A 244 8.69 -0.27 6.30
C LEU A 244 7.84 -1.54 6.20
N THR A 245 7.32 -2.02 7.34
CA THR A 245 6.43 -3.19 7.41
C THR A 245 4.95 -2.83 7.43
N ASP A 246 4.63 -1.53 7.41
CA ASP A 246 3.26 -1.04 7.42
C ASP A 246 2.53 -1.27 6.10
N PHE A 247 1.24 -1.60 6.25
CA PHE A 247 0.31 -1.68 5.14
C PHE A 247 -0.93 -0.81 5.40
N TYR A 248 -1.51 -0.27 4.34
CA TYR A 248 -2.76 0.50 4.43
C TYR A 248 -3.91 -0.34 5.01
N VAL A 249 -4.04 -1.60 4.57
CA VAL A 249 -4.97 -2.57 5.17
C VAL A 249 -4.14 -3.57 5.94
N THR A 250 -4.27 -3.58 7.27
CA THR A 250 -3.53 -4.50 8.14
C THR A 250 -4.10 -5.92 8.08
N ARG A 251 -3.34 -6.92 8.51
CA ARG A 251 -3.81 -8.30 8.59
C ARG A 251 -5.00 -8.45 9.53
N GLU A 252 -5.04 -7.68 10.62
CA GLU A 252 -6.14 -7.68 11.61
C GLU A 252 -7.46 -7.22 10.97
N LYS A 253 -7.42 -6.23 10.05
CA LYS A 253 -8.61 -5.83 9.28
C LYS A 253 -9.13 -6.96 8.40
N HIS A 254 -8.24 -7.73 7.76
CA HIS A 254 -8.65 -8.90 6.99
C HIS A 254 -9.29 -9.99 7.88
N ALA A 255 -8.75 -10.23 9.09
CA ALA A 255 -9.35 -11.13 10.06
C ALA A 255 -10.77 -10.66 10.49
N GLY A 256 -10.93 -9.37 10.79
CA GLY A 256 -12.23 -8.79 11.12
C GLY A 256 -13.25 -8.94 9.98
N TYR A 257 -12.83 -8.66 8.74
CA TYR A 257 -13.71 -8.85 7.57
C TYR A 257 -14.07 -10.33 7.36
N ALA A 258 -13.12 -11.26 7.55
CA ALA A 258 -13.41 -12.70 7.47
C ALA A 258 -14.46 -13.12 8.51
N ALA A 259 -14.31 -12.69 9.76
CA ALA A 259 -15.27 -12.96 10.83
C ALA A 259 -16.68 -12.43 10.48
N THR A 260 -16.77 -11.21 9.94
CA THR A 260 -18.04 -10.62 9.49
C THR A 260 -18.70 -11.47 8.39
N TRP A 261 -17.94 -11.85 7.37
CA TRP A 261 -18.49 -12.64 6.25
C TRP A 261 -18.94 -14.04 6.69
N TYR A 262 -18.17 -14.71 7.54
CA TYR A 262 -18.57 -16.02 8.09
C TYR A 262 -19.79 -15.91 9.00
N SER A 263 -19.91 -14.86 9.80
CA SER A 263 -21.09 -14.61 10.64
C SER A 263 -22.35 -14.40 9.79
N LEU A 264 -22.24 -13.64 8.70
CA LEU A 264 -23.35 -13.45 7.75
C LEU A 264 -23.72 -14.76 7.04
N ALA A 265 -22.74 -15.57 6.64
CA ALA A 265 -22.97 -16.86 6.04
C ALA A 265 -23.71 -17.80 6.99
N PHE A 266 -23.27 -17.84 8.25
CA PHE A 266 -23.91 -18.66 9.29
C PHE A 266 -25.35 -18.21 9.57
N ALA A 267 -25.58 -16.92 9.76
CA ALA A 267 -26.92 -16.37 9.96
C ALA A 267 -27.83 -16.64 8.74
N GLY A 268 -27.33 -16.44 7.53
CA GLY A 268 -28.05 -16.73 6.29
C GLY A 268 -28.41 -18.21 6.14
N ALA A 269 -27.50 -19.12 6.50
CA ALA A 269 -27.76 -20.55 6.50
C ALA A 269 -28.84 -20.94 7.51
N LEU A 270 -28.80 -20.42 8.73
CA LEU A 270 -29.84 -20.65 9.76
C LEU A 270 -31.23 -20.17 9.29
N MET A 271 -31.28 -18.96 8.71
CA MET A 271 -32.50 -18.38 8.17
C MET A 271 -33.04 -19.23 7.02
N SER A 272 -32.17 -19.67 6.12
CA SER A 272 -32.57 -20.55 4.98
C SER A 272 -33.17 -21.85 5.47
N VAL A 273 -32.59 -22.51 6.47
CA VAL A 273 -33.15 -23.74 7.06
C VAL A 273 -34.53 -23.51 7.69
N ARG A 274 -34.75 -22.35 8.34
CA ARG A 274 -36.05 -22.01 8.93
C ARG A 274 -37.14 -21.70 7.88
N LEU A 275 -36.78 -21.05 6.79
CA LEU A 275 -37.67 -20.65 5.71
C LEU A 275 -38.08 -21.85 4.81
N LEU A 276 -37.26 -22.91 4.78
CA LEU A 276 -37.48 -24.11 3.96
C LEU A 276 -38.25 -25.22 4.70
N ARG A 277 -38.37 -25.12 6.04
CA ARG A 277 -39.23 -25.95 6.86
C ARG A 277 -40.66 -25.40 6.88
#